data_5aba73a46138619ff4a3e3c9cb71a308
#
_entry.id   5aba73a46138619ff4a3e3c9cb71a308
#
_cell.length_a   1.000
_cell.length_b   1.000
_cell.length_c   1.000
_cell.angle_alpha   90.00
_cell.angle_beta   90.00
_cell.angle_gamma   90.00
#
_symmetry.space_group_name_H-M   'P 1'
#
loop_
_entity.id
_entity.type
_entity.pdbx_description
1 polymer ?
#
loop_
_entity_poly.entity_id
_entity_poly.type
_entity_poly.pdbx_seq_one_letter_code
_entity_poly.pdbx_strand_id
1 'polypeptide(L)'
;MIVDFRLFLVITGSIVLIFTGCAPRIQTIEIYSNGQPKFAREYKVITNGLVKDSITVKLIKYYRNGMRQYHQEIINNQANGQYFSWHSTGVKSAEGRYLNGELSDKWIWWGKNGLPDSMRTFRNEMLHGEYIDYFGNGKPHKLMEYVENKKYGYYKEFDENGKKVSAGEYRNDIPHGNWVWWQNKIKTRELTYDNGLKNGPFIIYNKLGKKKIIGQYKNNKKDGKWNWFSDQKGLDSLIVYNNNQYNGEYKIWHPNGTPAVTGYYNKGLKNDKWKWFNKKGQKDSTKTYIKGQLYGLVTIYYDGRQPRKKMTYLKNKLHGKMTSFYRDGTAESEITFSNGLRSGSYKYWDSEGNIEEEGAYLKDNLHGIVFRWYTTEQFSSTAMFSSGKLQGLMRVFSPSGSTMKEGYYFDGVPVAIFEYYENGRFKRILTYRGNEIIQEKVWTATGKDITTTALGIRTKSNVHSNGNPSYECTYKNNSKHGIEWNWGEYFDLQSLNIYDQGSLILKRTWVAPGVPNEDILFPGGSKQVIIGPYSSAD
;
A
#
# COMPACT_ATOMS: atom_id res chain seq x y z
N MET A 1 61.80 30.86 -31.97
CA MET A 1 62.18 30.80 -33.39
C MET A 1 61.73 32.10 -34.00
N ILE A 2 62.70 32.97 -34.21
CA ILE A 2 62.56 34.33 -34.75
C ILE A 2 62.29 34.17 -36.23
N VAL A 3 61.22 34.78 -36.75
CA VAL A 3 61.03 34.94 -38.17
C VAL A 3 60.86 36.42 -38.50
N ASP A 4 61.85 36.87 -39.13
CA ASP A 4 62.07 38.19 -39.71
C ASP A 4 61.09 38.45 -40.84
N PHE A 5 60.38 39.58 -40.85
CA PHE A 5 59.60 40.02 -42.00
C PHE A 5 60.20 41.30 -42.57
N ARG A 6 60.87 41.12 -43.69
CA ARG A 6 61.38 42.21 -44.49
C ARG A 6 60.25 43.04 -45.15
N LEU A 7 60.48 44.28 -45.00
CA LEU A 7 59.84 45.43 -45.62
C LEU A 7 59.76 45.31 -47.16
N PHE A 8 58.52 45.37 -47.71
CA PHE A 8 58.35 45.75 -49.14
C PHE A 8 57.71 47.14 -49.18
N LEU A 9 58.50 48.13 -49.58
CA LEU A 9 58.10 49.48 -49.85
C LEU A 9 57.48 49.54 -51.24
N VAL A 10 56.12 49.75 -51.33
CA VAL A 10 55.44 50.18 -52.57
C VAL A 10 55.00 51.61 -52.34
N ILE A 11 55.72 52.53 -52.97
CA ILE A 11 55.35 53.95 -53.05
C ILE A 11 54.23 54.11 -54.07
N THR A 12 52.97 54.22 -53.58
CA THR A 12 51.88 54.86 -54.32
C THR A 12 51.49 56.09 -53.56
N GLY A 13 51.52 57.25 -54.20
CA GLY A 13 51.29 58.55 -53.62
C GLY A 13 49.94 58.66 -52.90
N SER A 14 50.02 58.62 -51.57
CA SER A 14 48.91 58.91 -50.71
C SER A 14 49.28 60.19 -49.96
N ILE A 15 48.44 61.21 -50.12
CA ILE A 15 48.46 62.47 -49.36
C ILE A 15 48.40 62.12 -47.89
N VAL A 16 49.47 62.20 -47.16
CA VAL A 16 49.50 62.09 -45.69
C VAL A 16 48.87 63.37 -45.16
N LEU A 17 47.57 63.28 -44.87
CA LEU A 17 46.89 64.28 -44.02
C LEU A 17 47.52 64.19 -42.59
N ILE A 18 48.48 65.04 -42.31
CA ILE A 18 48.97 65.24 -40.93
C ILE A 18 47.85 65.89 -40.14
N PHE A 19 47.06 65.07 -39.42
CA PHE A 19 46.17 65.57 -38.38
C PHE A 19 47.00 66.14 -37.22
N THR A 20 47.22 67.43 -37.23
CA THR A 20 47.64 68.12 -35.99
C THR A 20 46.49 68.07 -35.03
N GLY A 21 46.50 67.16 -34.10
CA GLY A 21 45.43 66.93 -33.13
C GLY A 21 45.29 68.17 -32.23
N CYS A 22 44.39 69.07 -32.52
CA CYS A 22 43.93 70.04 -31.54
C CYS A 22 43.30 69.29 -30.34
N ALA A 23 43.79 69.56 -29.14
CA ALA A 23 43.20 69.00 -27.91
C ALA A 23 41.67 69.25 -27.88
N PRO A 24 40.87 68.30 -27.49
CA PRO A 24 39.45 68.44 -27.42
C PRO A 24 39.03 69.63 -26.53
N ARG A 25 38.09 70.40 -26.98
CA ARG A 25 37.56 71.60 -26.26
C ARG A 25 36.17 71.29 -25.68
N ILE A 26 35.86 71.85 -24.47
CA ILE A 26 34.54 71.73 -23.83
C ILE A 26 33.74 73.00 -24.09
N GLN A 27 32.50 72.81 -24.56
CA GLN A 27 31.53 73.87 -24.75
C GLN A 27 30.26 73.57 -23.97
N THR A 28 29.82 74.48 -23.08
CA THR A 28 28.53 74.37 -22.41
C THR A 28 27.43 74.69 -23.43
N ILE A 29 26.44 73.78 -23.52
CA ILE A 29 25.30 73.91 -24.44
C ILE A 29 24.09 74.52 -23.69
N GLU A 30 23.86 74.07 -22.45
CA GLU A 30 22.72 74.44 -21.62
C GLU A 30 23.17 74.60 -20.18
N ILE A 31 22.55 75.61 -19.48
CA ILE A 31 22.80 75.87 -18.08
C ILE A 31 21.54 75.77 -17.22
N TYR A 32 21.68 75.46 -15.96
CA TYR A 32 20.62 75.45 -14.96
C TYR A 32 20.32 76.94 -14.53
N SER A 33 19.17 77.17 -13.92
CA SER A 33 18.78 78.45 -13.37
C SER A 33 19.73 79.00 -12.30
N ASN A 34 20.58 78.20 -11.69
CA ASN A 34 21.62 78.57 -10.73
C ASN A 34 23.00 78.81 -11.39
N GLY A 35 23.06 78.91 -12.71
CA GLY A 35 24.27 79.19 -13.46
C GLY A 35 25.22 78.00 -13.70
N GLN A 36 24.91 76.83 -13.12
CA GLN A 36 25.73 75.62 -13.33
C GLN A 36 25.47 75.03 -14.71
N PRO A 37 26.50 74.47 -15.37
CA PRO A 37 26.31 73.71 -16.60
C PRO A 37 25.26 72.61 -16.43
N LYS A 38 24.36 72.45 -17.39
CA LYS A 38 23.41 71.30 -17.48
C LYS A 38 23.86 70.32 -18.53
N PHE A 39 24.20 70.85 -19.74
CA PHE A 39 24.77 70.02 -20.81
C PHE A 39 26.00 70.75 -21.39
N ALA A 40 27.05 69.95 -21.71
CA ALA A 40 28.24 70.35 -22.42
C ALA A 40 28.62 69.30 -23.47
N ARG A 41 29.30 69.76 -24.49
CA ARG A 41 29.96 68.88 -25.46
C ARG A 41 31.46 69.03 -25.42
N GLU A 42 32.20 67.94 -25.55
CA GLU A 42 33.59 67.90 -25.93
C GLU A 42 33.64 67.78 -27.46
N TYR A 43 34.37 68.65 -28.13
CA TYR A 43 34.40 68.65 -29.59
C TYR A 43 35.82 68.81 -30.10
N LYS A 44 36.07 68.31 -31.31
CA LYS A 44 37.29 68.55 -32.09
C LYS A 44 36.96 69.45 -33.25
N VAL A 45 37.83 70.36 -33.52
CA VAL A 45 37.71 71.20 -34.71
C VAL A 45 38.42 70.51 -35.87
N ILE A 46 37.70 70.31 -36.94
CA ILE A 46 38.22 69.78 -38.21
C ILE A 46 38.28 70.90 -39.20
N THR A 47 39.44 71.05 -39.86
CA THR A 47 39.57 72.05 -40.93
C THR A 47 39.67 71.33 -42.26
N ASN A 48 38.68 71.55 -43.14
CA ASN A 48 38.68 71.00 -44.47
C ASN A 48 38.72 72.18 -45.46
N GLY A 49 39.90 72.53 -45.93
CA GLY A 49 40.15 73.74 -46.69
C GLY A 49 39.91 75.00 -45.88
N LEU A 50 39.05 75.87 -46.33
CA LEU A 50 38.67 77.16 -45.66
C LEU A 50 37.54 77.02 -44.63
N VAL A 51 36.93 75.80 -44.52
CA VAL A 51 35.81 75.53 -43.62
C VAL A 51 36.33 74.89 -42.32
N LYS A 52 36.03 75.57 -41.19
CA LYS A 52 36.23 75.00 -39.85
C LYS A 52 34.92 74.45 -39.36
N ASP A 53 34.85 73.12 -39.18
CA ASP A 53 33.68 72.46 -38.61
C ASP A 53 34.03 71.85 -37.24
N SER A 54 33.05 71.60 -36.39
CA SER A 54 33.27 70.99 -35.07
C SER A 54 32.51 69.68 -34.95
N ILE A 55 33.22 68.61 -34.72
CA ILE A 55 32.64 67.30 -34.48
C ILE A 55 32.56 67.05 -32.98
N THR A 56 31.36 66.80 -32.46
CA THR A 56 31.18 66.37 -31.08
C THR A 56 31.79 64.97 -30.89
N VAL A 57 32.67 64.85 -29.94
CA VAL A 57 33.32 63.57 -29.60
C VAL A 57 32.84 62.99 -28.25
N LYS A 58 32.27 63.88 -27.37
CA LYS A 58 31.56 63.47 -26.15
C LYS A 58 30.43 64.41 -25.83
N LEU A 59 29.34 63.83 -25.24
CA LEU A 59 28.31 64.55 -24.54
C LEU A 59 28.48 64.40 -23.04
N ILE A 60 28.34 65.53 -22.30
CA ILE A 60 28.50 65.57 -20.85
C ILE A 60 27.23 66.19 -20.26
N LYS A 61 26.64 65.53 -19.28
CA LYS A 61 25.53 66.06 -18.46
C LYS A 61 25.98 66.26 -17.03
N TYR A 62 25.48 67.27 -16.39
CA TYR A 62 25.76 67.61 -15.01
C TYR A 62 24.48 67.61 -14.18
N TYR A 63 24.62 67.38 -12.89
CA TYR A 63 23.61 67.63 -11.89
C TYR A 63 23.53 69.15 -11.55
N ARG A 64 22.45 69.59 -10.93
CA ARG A 64 22.25 70.95 -10.46
C ARG A 64 23.32 71.45 -9.46
N ASN A 65 24.01 70.50 -8.76
CA ASN A 65 25.15 70.75 -7.84
C ASN A 65 26.50 70.87 -8.57
N GLY A 66 26.53 70.84 -9.90
CA GLY A 66 27.72 70.99 -10.71
C GLY A 66 28.50 69.64 -10.91
N MET A 67 28.15 68.57 -10.23
CA MET A 67 28.79 67.27 -10.44
C MET A 67 28.36 66.62 -11.75
N ARG A 68 29.28 65.86 -12.39
CA ARG A 68 28.95 65.14 -13.62
C ARG A 68 27.85 64.08 -13.34
N GLN A 69 26.86 64.07 -14.19
CA GLN A 69 25.81 63.03 -14.19
C GLN A 69 26.23 61.89 -15.12
N TYR A 70 26.64 62.20 -16.33
CA TYR A 70 27.25 61.22 -17.25
C TYR A 70 28.13 61.93 -18.29
N HIS A 71 29.01 61.15 -18.89
CA HIS A 71 29.58 61.45 -20.17
C HIS A 71 29.53 60.25 -21.10
N GLN A 72 29.40 60.51 -22.39
CA GLN A 72 29.23 59.53 -23.43
C GLN A 72 30.04 59.93 -24.67
N GLU A 73 30.78 58.98 -25.22
CA GLU A 73 31.53 59.19 -26.46
C GLU A 73 30.55 59.17 -27.64
N ILE A 74 30.80 60.03 -28.61
CA ILE A 74 29.95 60.25 -29.79
C ILE A 74 30.81 60.09 -31.04
N ILE A 75 30.35 59.30 -32.00
CA ILE A 75 30.89 59.18 -33.34
C ILE A 75 29.73 59.33 -34.32
N ASN A 76 29.84 60.21 -35.30
CA ASN A 76 28.82 60.47 -36.32
C ASN A 76 27.44 60.80 -35.72
N ASN A 77 27.42 61.64 -34.67
CA ASN A 77 26.24 62.03 -33.91
C ASN A 77 25.47 60.89 -33.22
N GLN A 78 26.07 59.72 -33.10
CA GLN A 78 25.51 58.59 -32.35
C GLN A 78 26.42 58.21 -31.16
N ALA A 79 25.81 57.68 -30.13
CA ALA A 79 26.55 57.06 -29.02
C ALA A 79 27.44 55.95 -29.55
N ASN A 80 28.74 56.11 -29.42
CA ASN A 80 29.68 55.09 -29.91
C ASN A 80 31.00 55.24 -29.12
N GLY A 81 31.36 54.25 -28.32
CA GLY A 81 32.46 54.27 -27.40
C GLY A 81 32.04 54.22 -25.94
N GLN A 82 32.89 54.72 -25.05
CA GLN A 82 32.72 54.58 -23.60
C GLN A 82 31.59 55.47 -23.08
N TYR A 83 30.84 54.94 -22.11
CA TYR A 83 29.87 55.61 -21.29
C TYR A 83 30.24 55.52 -19.82
N PHE A 84 30.12 56.63 -19.09
CA PHE A 84 30.28 56.67 -17.64
C PHE A 84 29.21 57.54 -17.03
N SER A 85 28.63 57.10 -15.92
CA SER A 85 27.71 57.94 -15.15
C SER A 85 28.02 57.93 -13.66
N TRP A 86 27.51 58.95 -12.95
CA TRP A 86 27.72 59.12 -11.52
C TRP A 86 26.39 59.45 -10.84
N HIS A 87 26.28 59.09 -9.59
CA HIS A 87 25.23 59.59 -8.69
C HIS A 87 25.47 61.06 -8.37
N SER A 88 24.43 61.77 -7.87
CA SER A 88 24.57 63.16 -7.45
C SER A 88 25.56 63.41 -6.31
N THR A 89 26.01 62.35 -5.65
CA THR A 89 27.08 62.35 -4.63
C THR A 89 28.50 62.25 -5.22
N GLY A 90 28.63 62.11 -6.55
CA GLY A 90 29.89 61.92 -7.23
C GLY A 90 30.40 60.48 -7.28
N VAL A 91 29.70 59.54 -6.63
CA VAL A 91 29.99 58.10 -6.72
C VAL A 91 29.57 57.59 -8.10
N LYS A 92 30.43 56.75 -8.74
CA LYS A 92 30.13 56.13 -10.04
C LYS A 92 28.81 55.38 -9.96
N SER A 93 27.93 55.53 -10.96
CA SER A 93 26.64 54.84 -11.03
C SER A 93 26.55 53.81 -12.18
N ALA A 94 27.24 54.07 -13.30
CA ALA A 94 27.33 53.07 -14.38
C ALA A 94 28.58 53.32 -15.26
N GLU A 95 29.09 52.28 -15.87
CA GLU A 95 30.00 52.32 -16.99
C GLU A 95 29.69 51.23 -17.99
N GLY A 96 30.01 51.49 -19.25
CA GLY A 96 29.80 50.55 -20.34
C GLY A 96 30.24 51.14 -21.68
N ARG A 97 29.83 50.48 -22.73
CA ARG A 97 30.14 50.86 -24.08
C ARG A 97 28.87 50.87 -24.96
N TYR A 98 28.77 51.89 -25.80
CA TYR A 98 27.85 51.90 -26.91
C TYR A 98 28.54 51.59 -28.23
N LEU A 99 27.88 50.90 -29.13
CA LEU A 99 28.27 50.70 -30.49
C LEU A 99 27.09 51.10 -31.39
N ASN A 100 27.29 52.15 -32.24
CA ASN A 100 26.26 52.70 -33.16
C ASN A 100 24.92 53.00 -32.47
N GLY A 101 24.94 53.54 -31.26
CA GLY A 101 23.76 53.90 -30.48
C GLY A 101 23.22 52.80 -29.57
N GLU A 102 23.68 51.57 -29.72
CA GLU A 102 23.22 50.38 -28.99
C GLU A 102 24.15 49.98 -27.86
N LEU A 103 23.59 49.43 -26.77
CA LEU A 103 24.38 48.84 -25.69
C LEU A 103 25.22 47.66 -26.22
N SER A 104 26.52 47.72 -25.94
CA SER A 104 27.47 46.72 -26.37
C SER A 104 28.46 46.39 -25.25
N ASP A 105 29.06 45.18 -25.31
CA ASP A 105 30.08 44.75 -24.38
C ASP A 105 29.58 44.72 -22.92
N LYS A 106 30.52 44.85 -21.99
CA LYS A 106 30.29 44.77 -20.55
C LYS A 106 29.84 46.10 -19.97
N TRP A 107 28.70 46.06 -19.26
CA TRP A 107 28.16 47.16 -18.48
C TRP A 107 28.19 46.81 -17.00
N ILE A 108 28.57 47.80 -16.14
CA ILE A 108 28.56 47.65 -14.70
C ILE A 108 27.79 48.82 -14.11
N TRP A 109 26.90 48.53 -13.18
CA TRP A 109 26.16 49.48 -12.38
C TRP A 109 26.60 49.43 -10.93
N TRP A 110 26.63 50.56 -10.26
CA TRP A 110 27.00 50.71 -8.84
C TRP A 110 25.89 51.39 -8.07
N GLY A 111 25.68 50.99 -6.83
CA GLY A 111 24.84 51.66 -5.87
C GLY A 111 25.44 52.99 -5.37
N LYS A 112 24.63 53.80 -4.67
CA LYS A 112 25.10 55.06 -4.05
C LYS A 112 26.19 54.84 -2.99
N ASN A 113 26.34 53.64 -2.45
CA ASN A 113 27.39 53.19 -1.52
C ASN A 113 28.71 52.89 -2.21
N GLY A 114 28.78 52.99 -3.53
CA GLY A 114 29.97 52.70 -4.33
C GLY A 114 30.27 51.22 -4.57
N LEU A 115 29.39 50.35 -4.11
CA LEU A 115 29.52 48.91 -4.35
C LEU A 115 28.77 48.51 -5.63
N PRO A 116 29.23 47.48 -6.35
CA PRO A 116 28.54 46.99 -7.54
C PRO A 116 27.13 46.51 -7.22
N ASP A 117 26.17 46.86 -8.09
CA ASP A 117 24.77 46.46 -8.05
C ASP A 117 24.48 45.38 -9.09
N SER A 118 24.97 45.57 -10.33
CA SER A 118 24.84 44.58 -11.38
C SER A 118 25.93 44.73 -12.45
N MET A 119 26.22 43.62 -13.13
CA MET A 119 27.04 43.55 -14.33
C MET A 119 26.30 42.78 -15.40
N ARG A 120 26.28 43.31 -16.63
CA ARG A 120 25.60 42.71 -17.77
C ARG A 120 26.43 42.85 -19.01
N THR A 121 26.42 41.82 -19.85
CA THR A 121 27.10 41.85 -21.15
C THR A 121 26.04 41.91 -22.25
N PHE A 122 26.26 42.84 -23.20
CA PHE A 122 25.32 43.08 -24.31
C PHE A 122 25.97 42.85 -25.66
N ARG A 123 25.16 42.45 -26.62
CA ARG A 123 25.46 42.46 -28.03
C ARG A 123 24.22 42.95 -28.75
N ASN A 124 24.32 44.06 -29.50
CA ASN A 124 23.18 44.66 -30.22
C ASN A 124 21.96 44.82 -29.27
N GLU A 125 22.14 45.54 -28.15
CA GLU A 125 21.14 45.77 -27.08
C GLU A 125 20.59 44.54 -26.37
N MET A 126 20.88 43.34 -26.86
CA MET A 126 20.44 42.10 -26.24
C MET A 126 21.46 41.61 -25.20
N LEU A 127 20.98 41.12 -24.07
CA LEU A 127 21.84 40.40 -23.11
C LEU A 127 22.49 39.21 -23.81
N HIS A 128 23.84 39.21 -23.83
CA HIS A 128 24.62 38.18 -24.47
C HIS A 128 25.98 38.01 -23.77
N GLY A 129 26.15 36.93 -23.04
CA GLY A 129 27.31 36.67 -22.21
C GLY A 129 26.99 36.73 -20.71
N GLU A 130 27.95 37.14 -19.92
CA GLU A 130 27.91 37.09 -18.47
C GLU A 130 26.95 38.13 -17.88
N TYR A 131 26.19 37.73 -16.86
CA TYR A 131 25.27 38.54 -16.08
C TYR A 131 25.52 38.26 -14.58
N ILE A 132 25.72 39.30 -13.79
CA ILE A 132 25.90 39.21 -12.34
C ILE A 132 25.00 40.23 -11.66
N ASP A 133 24.16 39.79 -10.72
CA ASP A 133 23.53 40.64 -9.70
C ASP A 133 24.37 40.58 -8.43
N TYR A 134 24.40 41.66 -7.66
CA TYR A 134 25.11 41.72 -6.40
C TYR A 134 24.15 42.06 -5.26
N PHE A 135 24.47 41.64 -4.06
CA PHE A 135 23.85 42.15 -2.85
C PHE A 135 24.32 43.55 -2.52
N GLY A 136 23.57 44.29 -1.70
CA GLY A 136 23.94 45.62 -1.25
C GLY A 136 25.29 45.71 -0.50
N ASN A 137 25.87 44.57 -0.07
CA ASN A 137 27.19 44.47 0.51
C ASN A 137 28.30 44.23 -0.55
N GLY A 138 27.98 44.23 -1.83
CA GLY A 138 28.89 44.08 -2.97
C GLY A 138 29.28 42.64 -3.27
N LYS A 139 28.75 41.64 -2.55
CA LYS A 139 28.97 40.24 -2.89
C LYS A 139 28.04 39.76 -3.99
N PRO A 140 28.48 38.85 -4.87
CA PRO A 140 27.62 38.28 -5.89
C PRO A 140 26.41 37.59 -5.29
N HIS A 141 25.22 37.87 -5.85
CA HIS A 141 23.95 37.19 -5.55
C HIS A 141 23.65 36.12 -6.60
N LYS A 142 23.61 36.51 -7.88
CA LYS A 142 23.35 35.60 -9.00
C LYS A 142 24.38 35.80 -10.10
N LEU A 143 24.91 34.67 -10.57
CA LEU A 143 25.77 34.61 -11.76
C LEU A 143 25.08 33.72 -12.79
N MET A 144 24.97 34.21 -14.00
CA MET A 144 24.35 33.47 -15.10
C MET A 144 24.87 33.96 -16.46
N GLU A 145 24.61 33.21 -17.47
CA GLU A 145 24.90 33.56 -18.85
C GLU A 145 23.62 33.77 -19.65
N TYR A 146 23.69 34.64 -20.63
CA TYR A 146 22.61 34.91 -21.58
C TYR A 146 23.09 34.75 -23.02
N VAL A 147 22.19 34.34 -23.90
CA VAL A 147 22.32 34.38 -25.34
C VAL A 147 21.01 34.97 -25.88
N GLU A 148 21.08 36.15 -26.57
CA GLU A 148 19.94 36.81 -27.15
C GLU A 148 18.76 36.98 -26.17
N ASN A 149 19.02 37.59 -25.00
CA ASN A 149 18.10 37.84 -23.90
C ASN A 149 17.57 36.58 -23.20
N LYS A 150 17.98 35.36 -23.55
CA LYS A 150 17.58 34.11 -22.91
C LYS A 150 18.70 33.55 -22.07
N LYS A 151 18.37 33.08 -20.87
CA LYS A 151 19.33 32.37 -20.01
C LYS A 151 19.86 31.14 -20.76
N TYR A 152 21.18 31.03 -20.79
CA TYR A 152 21.89 29.93 -21.47
C TYR A 152 23.21 29.65 -20.77
N GLY A 153 23.57 28.38 -20.56
CA GLY A 153 24.79 28.04 -19.83
C GLY A 153 24.57 28.01 -18.31
N TYR A 154 25.63 28.31 -17.56
CA TYR A 154 25.62 28.16 -16.13
C TYR A 154 24.72 29.16 -15.40
N TYR A 155 24.22 28.73 -14.23
CA TYR A 155 23.55 29.52 -13.22
C TYR A 155 24.14 29.21 -11.84
N LYS A 156 24.44 30.23 -11.05
CA LYS A 156 24.88 30.11 -9.66
C LYS A 156 24.20 31.19 -8.83
N GLU A 157 23.72 30.83 -7.64
CA GLU A 157 23.11 31.71 -6.66
C GLU A 157 23.81 31.58 -5.32
N PHE A 158 23.98 32.68 -4.62
CA PHE A 158 24.66 32.79 -3.34
C PHE A 158 23.78 33.50 -2.31
N ASP A 159 24.03 33.30 -1.04
CA ASP A 159 23.48 34.11 0.06
C ASP A 159 24.33 35.37 0.30
N GLU A 160 23.85 36.27 1.15
CA GLU A 160 24.54 37.51 1.52
C GLU A 160 25.93 37.28 2.14
N ASN A 161 26.21 36.10 2.66
CA ASN A 161 27.53 35.70 3.19
C ASN A 161 28.47 35.16 2.10
N GLY A 162 27.97 35.01 0.85
CA GLY A 162 28.69 34.44 -0.28
C GLY A 162 28.77 32.91 -0.31
N LYS A 163 27.87 32.23 0.45
CA LYS A 163 27.72 30.77 0.38
C LYS A 163 26.79 30.39 -0.75
N LYS A 164 27.10 29.32 -1.49
CA LYS A 164 26.25 28.82 -2.57
C LYS A 164 24.88 28.39 -2.02
N VAL A 165 23.81 28.83 -2.69
CA VAL A 165 22.42 28.44 -2.46
C VAL A 165 21.95 27.47 -3.54
N SER A 166 22.21 27.80 -4.81
CA SER A 166 21.87 26.91 -5.93
C SER A 166 22.85 27.03 -7.08
N ALA A 167 22.98 25.97 -7.88
CA ALA A 167 23.70 25.99 -9.15
C ALA A 167 23.09 24.97 -10.12
N GLY A 168 23.15 25.31 -11.40
CA GLY A 168 22.66 24.48 -12.49
C GLY A 168 22.95 25.12 -13.84
N GLU A 169 22.21 24.71 -14.83
CA GLU A 169 22.33 25.20 -16.20
C GLU A 169 20.95 25.55 -16.76
N TYR A 170 20.92 26.53 -17.64
CA TYR A 170 19.77 26.87 -18.46
C TYR A 170 20.08 26.67 -19.94
N ARG A 171 19.05 26.36 -20.70
CA ARG A 171 19.05 26.37 -22.16
C ARG A 171 17.79 27.07 -22.62
N ASN A 172 17.90 28.27 -23.19
CA ASN A 172 16.78 29.12 -23.62
C ASN A 172 15.73 29.31 -22.50
N ASP A 173 16.15 29.84 -21.33
CA ASP A 173 15.35 30.04 -20.11
C ASP A 173 14.82 28.76 -19.43
N ILE A 174 15.08 27.60 -20.00
CA ILE A 174 14.60 26.31 -19.50
C ILE A 174 15.71 25.63 -18.69
N PRO A 175 15.44 25.15 -17.46
CA PRO A 175 16.40 24.38 -16.70
C PRO A 175 16.88 23.13 -17.44
N HIS A 176 18.18 22.92 -17.46
CA HIS A 176 18.86 21.80 -18.14
C HIS A 176 19.99 21.26 -17.27
N GLY A 177 20.41 20.00 -17.50
CA GLY A 177 21.53 19.41 -16.79
C GLY A 177 21.30 19.19 -15.29
N ASN A 178 22.37 19.07 -14.54
CA ASN A 178 22.32 18.78 -13.10
C ASN A 178 22.20 20.06 -12.27
N TRP A 179 21.15 20.13 -11.45
CA TRP A 179 20.90 21.20 -10.50
C TRP A 179 21.20 20.73 -9.09
N VAL A 180 21.93 21.59 -8.32
CA VAL A 180 22.31 21.32 -6.93
C VAL A 180 21.91 22.48 -6.07
N TRP A 181 21.35 22.20 -4.88
CA TRP A 181 20.98 23.21 -3.87
C TRP A 181 21.75 22.95 -2.58
N TRP A 182 22.08 24.02 -1.90
CA TRP A 182 22.80 24.00 -0.62
C TRP A 182 22.08 24.81 0.44
N GLN A 183 22.30 24.49 1.68
CA GLN A 183 21.98 25.27 2.86
C GLN A 183 23.16 25.21 3.82
N ASN A 184 23.71 26.36 4.22
CA ASN A 184 24.88 26.43 5.10
C ASN A 184 26.07 25.57 4.63
N LYS A 185 26.41 25.59 3.32
CA LYS A 185 27.46 24.79 2.65
C LYS A 185 27.15 23.29 2.52
N ILE A 186 26.05 22.78 3.09
CA ILE A 186 25.64 21.37 2.99
C ILE A 186 24.69 21.24 1.79
N LYS A 187 24.94 20.27 0.93
CA LYS A 187 23.99 19.92 -0.14
C LYS A 187 22.66 19.48 0.47
N THR A 188 21.55 20.01 -0.03
CA THR A 188 20.20 19.61 0.37
C THR A 188 19.49 18.78 -0.69
N ARG A 189 19.80 19.06 -1.97
CA ARG A 189 19.15 18.40 -3.10
C ARG A 189 20.02 18.40 -4.35
N GLU A 190 19.94 17.34 -5.12
CA GLU A 190 20.39 17.24 -6.51
C GLU A 190 19.25 16.75 -7.39
N LEU A 191 19.14 17.30 -8.59
CA LEU A 191 18.08 16.94 -9.55
C LEU A 191 18.56 17.24 -10.96
N THR A 192 18.39 16.29 -11.87
CA THR A 192 18.71 16.47 -13.28
C THR A 192 17.47 16.85 -14.07
N TYR A 193 17.62 17.86 -14.93
CA TYR A 193 16.62 18.31 -15.87
C TYR A 193 17.06 18.03 -17.31
N ASP A 194 16.09 17.71 -18.15
CA ASP A 194 16.24 17.68 -19.60
C ASP A 194 15.08 18.46 -20.20
N ASN A 195 15.40 19.58 -20.90
CA ASN A 195 14.42 20.50 -21.48
C ASN A 195 13.28 20.86 -20.48
N GLY A 196 13.63 21.23 -19.26
CA GLY A 196 12.70 21.65 -18.21
C GLY A 196 11.96 20.52 -17.49
N LEU A 197 12.04 19.30 -18.00
CA LEU A 197 11.46 18.13 -17.37
C LEU A 197 12.49 17.47 -16.43
N LYS A 198 12.04 17.04 -15.25
CA LYS A 198 12.87 16.19 -14.38
C LYS A 198 13.18 14.89 -15.12
N ASN A 199 14.45 14.66 -15.41
CA ASN A 199 14.88 13.48 -16.17
C ASN A 199 16.31 13.09 -15.76
N GLY A 200 16.43 11.99 -15.03
CA GLY A 200 17.70 11.52 -14.47
C GLY A 200 17.71 11.46 -12.94
N PRO A 201 18.89 11.43 -12.31
CA PRO A 201 19.08 11.29 -10.89
C PRO A 201 18.40 12.36 -10.05
N PHE A 202 17.90 11.95 -8.88
CA PHE A 202 17.33 12.77 -7.84
C PHE A 202 17.87 12.35 -6.47
N ILE A 203 18.43 13.28 -5.70
CA ILE A 203 18.97 13.00 -4.38
C ILE A 203 18.52 14.09 -3.41
N ILE A 204 18.03 13.69 -2.24
CA ILE A 204 17.81 14.57 -1.09
C ILE A 204 18.83 14.23 -0.01
N TYR A 205 19.35 15.23 0.66
CA TYR A 205 20.27 15.10 1.77
C TYR A 205 19.63 15.55 3.09
N ASN A 206 20.06 15.00 4.20
CA ASN A 206 19.71 15.48 5.53
C ASN A 206 20.61 16.64 5.98
N LYS A 207 20.35 17.21 7.16
CA LYS A 207 21.13 18.33 7.74
C LYS A 207 22.62 18.02 7.98
N LEU A 208 22.99 16.72 8.00
CA LEU A 208 24.39 16.26 8.16
C LEU A 208 25.08 15.99 6.80
N GLY A 209 24.40 16.25 5.68
CA GLY A 209 24.91 15.97 4.34
C GLY A 209 24.87 14.49 3.93
N LYS A 210 24.18 13.63 4.70
CA LYS A 210 23.98 12.23 4.33
C LYS A 210 22.76 12.12 3.40
N LYS A 211 22.84 11.19 2.43
CA LYS A 211 21.73 10.93 1.50
C LYS A 211 20.52 10.40 2.24
N LYS A 212 19.37 11.08 2.10
CA LYS A 212 18.08 10.72 2.69
C LYS A 212 17.13 10.05 1.69
N ILE A 213 17.17 10.50 0.43
CA ILE A 213 16.41 9.92 -0.67
C ILE A 213 17.32 9.82 -1.87
N ILE A 214 17.29 8.67 -2.55
CA ILE A 214 17.94 8.47 -3.85
C ILE A 214 16.90 7.88 -4.78
N GLY A 215 16.72 8.47 -5.93
CA GLY A 215 15.82 7.99 -6.98
C GLY A 215 16.18 8.58 -8.33
N GLN A 216 15.31 8.36 -9.27
CA GLN A 216 15.42 9.00 -10.58
C GLN A 216 14.04 9.35 -11.13
N TYR A 217 14.03 10.36 -11.97
CA TYR A 217 12.86 10.75 -12.74
C TYR A 217 13.07 10.41 -14.21
N LYS A 218 11.96 10.16 -14.90
CA LYS A 218 11.86 10.12 -16.35
C LYS A 218 10.65 10.96 -16.75
N ASN A 219 10.88 12.06 -17.46
CA ASN A 219 9.82 12.98 -17.90
C ASN A 219 8.87 13.38 -16.76
N ASN A 220 9.39 13.95 -15.66
CA ASN A 220 8.70 14.36 -14.43
C ASN A 220 8.07 13.24 -13.59
N LYS A 221 8.17 11.97 -14.01
CA LYS A 221 7.61 10.83 -13.30
C LYS A 221 8.69 10.03 -12.59
N LYS A 222 8.43 9.54 -11.37
CA LYS A 222 9.33 8.60 -10.70
C LYS A 222 9.50 7.35 -11.56
N ASP A 223 10.73 6.94 -11.77
CA ASP A 223 11.10 5.77 -12.56
C ASP A 223 12.26 5.01 -11.91
N GLY A 224 12.32 3.67 -12.06
CA GLY A 224 13.37 2.85 -11.47
C GLY A 224 13.33 2.78 -9.93
N LYS A 225 14.49 2.50 -9.32
CA LYS A 225 14.63 2.29 -7.88
C LYS A 225 14.64 3.61 -7.11
N TRP A 226 13.83 3.68 -6.06
CA TRP A 226 13.82 4.75 -5.08
C TRP A 226 14.17 4.18 -3.71
N ASN A 227 15.15 4.79 -3.06
CA ASN A 227 15.65 4.41 -1.74
C ASN A 227 15.43 5.57 -0.77
N TRP A 228 14.87 5.28 0.39
CA TRP A 228 14.76 6.20 1.52
C TRP A 228 15.65 5.70 2.64
N PHE A 229 16.34 6.62 3.30
CA PHE A 229 17.26 6.31 4.38
C PHE A 229 16.82 7.01 5.65
N SER A 230 16.87 6.31 6.77
CA SER A 230 16.69 6.89 8.09
C SER A 230 17.97 7.62 8.54
N ASP A 231 17.83 8.60 9.41
CA ASP A 231 18.98 9.36 9.91
C ASP A 231 19.91 8.51 10.80
N GLN A 232 19.42 7.43 11.37
CA GLN A 232 20.13 6.63 12.36
C GLN A 232 20.69 5.29 11.85
N LYS A 233 20.02 4.60 10.90
CA LYS A 233 20.27 3.15 10.70
C LYS A 233 20.29 2.65 9.25
N GLY A 234 20.47 3.50 8.25
CA GLY A 234 20.60 3.06 6.87
C GLY A 234 19.30 3.03 6.08
N LEU A 235 19.08 2.02 5.26
CA LEU A 235 17.94 1.94 4.34
C LEU A 235 16.63 1.72 5.12
N ASP A 236 15.65 2.62 4.91
CA ASP A 236 14.31 2.58 5.48
C ASP A 236 13.31 1.92 4.50
N SER A 237 13.40 2.29 3.23
CA SER A 237 12.56 1.69 2.20
C SER A 237 13.22 1.68 0.82
N LEU A 238 12.89 0.66 0.03
CA LEU A 238 13.22 0.52 -1.38
C LEU A 238 11.93 0.24 -2.14
N ILE A 239 11.62 1.10 -3.08
CA ILE A 239 10.42 0.98 -3.91
C ILE A 239 10.80 1.21 -5.36
N VAL A 240 10.39 0.31 -6.24
CA VAL A 240 10.60 0.46 -7.69
C VAL A 240 9.36 1.06 -8.33
N TYR A 241 9.58 2.08 -9.15
CA TYR A 241 8.53 2.79 -9.89
C TYR A 241 8.69 2.61 -11.40
N ASN A 242 7.58 2.68 -12.09
CA ASN A 242 7.50 2.92 -13.52
C ASN A 242 6.39 3.95 -13.75
N ASN A 243 6.73 5.12 -14.30
CA ASN A 243 5.78 6.21 -14.55
C ASN A 243 4.93 6.58 -13.33
N ASN A 244 5.53 6.80 -12.16
CA ASN A 244 4.90 7.08 -10.86
C ASN A 244 4.12 5.92 -10.22
N GLN A 245 3.93 4.80 -10.91
CA GLN A 245 3.27 3.62 -10.36
C GLN A 245 4.29 2.67 -9.74
N TYR A 246 3.95 2.02 -8.64
CA TYR A 246 4.76 0.93 -8.08
C TYR A 246 4.86 -0.18 -9.12
N ASN A 247 6.06 -0.56 -9.51
CA ASN A 247 6.30 -1.60 -10.49
C ASN A 247 7.66 -2.23 -10.29
N GLY A 248 7.68 -3.34 -9.57
CA GLY A 248 8.91 -4.01 -9.18
C GLY A 248 8.99 -4.28 -7.69
N GLU A 249 10.21 -4.38 -7.19
CA GLU A 249 10.53 -4.70 -5.82
C GLU A 249 10.02 -3.63 -4.83
N TYR A 250 9.46 -4.08 -3.70
CA TYR A 250 9.00 -3.27 -2.58
C TYR A 250 9.58 -3.83 -1.28
N LYS A 251 10.37 -3.04 -0.57
CA LYS A 251 10.96 -3.42 0.71
C LYS A 251 10.87 -2.28 1.70
N ILE A 252 10.45 -2.58 2.91
CA ILE A 252 10.43 -1.69 4.06
C ILE A 252 11.21 -2.34 5.18
N TRP A 253 11.92 -1.55 5.96
CA TRP A 253 12.65 -1.99 7.14
C TRP A 253 12.10 -1.35 8.41
N HIS A 254 12.20 -2.06 9.52
CA HIS A 254 11.94 -1.52 10.85
C HIS A 254 13.04 -0.51 11.25
N PRO A 255 12.75 0.41 12.19
CA PRO A 255 13.77 1.35 12.69
C PRO A 255 15.04 0.70 13.24
N ASN A 256 15.01 -0.57 13.63
CA ASN A 256 16.18 -1.33 14.06
C ASN A 256 16.99 -1.95 12.90
N GLY A 257 16.60 -1.72 11.64
CA GLY A 257 17.28 -2.22 10.45
C GLY A 257 16.87 -3.63 10.01
N THR A 258 15.99 -4.31 10.74
CA THR A 258 15.45 -5.61 10.29
C THR A 258 14.37 -5.40 9.23
N PRO A 259 14.21 -6.32 8.27
CA PRO A 259 13.11 -6.26 7.30
C PRO A 259 11.76 -6.18 8.01
N ALA A 260 10.84 -5.34 7.51
CA ALA A 260 9.44 -5.28 7.95
C ALA A 260 8.49 -5.89 6.91
N VAL A 261 8.67 -5.52 5.65
CA VAL A 261 7.84 -6.00 4.54
C VAL A 261 8.70 -6.19 3.31
N THR A 262 8.50 -7.30 2.59
CA THR A 262 9.06 -7.50 1.26
C THR A 262 7.99 -8.02 0.31
N GLY A 263 7.98 -7.53 -0.91
CA GLY A 263 7.04 -7.96 -1.94
C GLY A 263 7.35 -7.39 -3.30
N TYR A 264 6.42 -7.56 -4.21
CA TYR A 264 6.53 -7.12 -5.58
C TYR A 264 5.22 -6.45 -6.03
N TYR A 265 5.33 -5.36 -6.76
CA TYR A 265 4.22 -4.71 -7.43
C TYR A 265 4.33 -4.87 -8.95
N ASN A 266 3.19 -5.05 -9.60
CA ASN A 266 3.07 -5.00 -11.04
C ASN A 266 1.97 -4.00 -11.39
N LYS A 267 2.32 -2.92 -12.12
CA LYS A 267 1.39 -1.84 -12.53
C LYS A 267 0.54 -1.32 -11.36
N GLY A 268 1.16 -1.03 -10.23
CA GLY A 268 0.51 -0.49 -9.03
C GLY A 268 -0.23 -1.52 -8.16
N LEU A 269 -0.33 -2.77 -8.58
CA LEU A 269 -1.02 -3.84 -7.86
C LEU A 269 -0.03 -4.81 -7.22
N LYS A 270 -0.30 -5.24 -5.98
CA LYS A 270 0.48 -6.31 -5.34
C LYS A 270 0.46 -7.56 -6.21
N ASN A 271 1.62 -8.16 -6.40
CA ASN A 271 1.78 -9.38 -7.20
C ASN A 271 2.80 -10.29 -6.54
N ASP A 272 2.72 -11.61 -6.80
CA ASP A 272 3.62 -12.62 -6.24
C ASP A 272 3.59 -12.71 -4.71
N LYS A 273 4.64 -13.28 -4.13
CA LYS A 273 4.74 -13.58 -2.71
C LYS A 273 5.19 -12.38 -1.90
N TRP A 274 4.37 -11.96 -0.96
CA TRP A 274 4.63 -10.94 0.04
C TRP A 274 4.99 -11.58 1.37
N LYS A 275 5.96 -10.98 2.10
CA LYS A 275 6.40 -11.43 3.41
C LYS A 275 6.38 -10.25 4.38
N TRP A 276 5.83 -10.47 5.55
CA TRP A 276 5.87 -9.54 6.69
C TRP A 276 6.73 -10.13 7.78
N PHE A 277 7.42 -9.27 8.50
CA PHE A 277 8.34 -9.66 9.56
C PHE A 277 8.11 -8.78 10.78
N ASN A 278 8.29 -9.35 11.97
CA ASN A 278 8.28 -8.61 13.23
C ASN A 278 9.60 -7.86 13.46
N LYS A 279 9.67 -7.05 14.54
CA LYS A 279 10.88 -6.27 14.89
C LYS A 279 12.12 -7.13 15.20
N LYS A 280 11.95 -8.44 15.46
CA LYS A 280 13.06 -9.39 15.64
C LYS A 280 13.56 -9.97 14.31
N GLY A 281 12.96 -9.58 13.18
CA GLY A 281 13.26 -10.11 11.85
C GLY A 281 12.66 -11.48 11.55
N GLN A 282 11.80 -11.97 12.43
CA GLN A 282 11.10 -13.25 12.25
C GLN A 282 9.88 -13.04 11.37
N LYS A 283 9.55 -14.03 10.54
CA LYS A 283 8.34 -13.97 9.70
C LYS A 283 7.09 -13.91 10.56
N ASP A 284 6.24 -12.92 10.28
CA ASP A 284 4.91 -12.77 10.85
C ASP A 284 3.85 -13.41 9.93
N SER A 285 3.95 -13.13 8.64
CA SER A 285 3.06 -13.75 7.66
C SER A 285 3.65 -13.79 6.25
N THR A 286 3.13 -14.70 5.43
CA THR A 286 3.36 -14.74 3.98
C THR A 286 2.02 -14.80 3.26
N LYS A 287 1.88 -14.02 2.18
CA LYS A 287 0.65 -13.96 1.36
C LYS A 287 1.04 -13.89 -0.11
N THR A 288 0.28 -14.55 -0.96
CA THR A 288 0.48 -14.49 -2.41
C THR A 288 -0.64 -13.65 -3.03
N TYR A 289 -0.26 -12.80 -3.98
CA TYR A 289 -1.19 -11.93 -4.69
C TYR A 289 -1.06 -12.12 -6.20
N ILE A 290 -2.18 -12.04 -6.89
CA ILE A 290 -2.25 -11.94 -8.35
C ILE A 290 -3.12 -10.72 -8.66
N LYS A 291 -2.55 -9.72 -9.35
CA LYS A 291 -3.24 -8.48 -9.72
C LYS A 291 -3.96 -7.82 -8.53
N GLY A 292 -3.29 -7.74 -7.37
CA GLY A 292 -3.79 -7.11 -6.16
C GLY A 292 -4.73 -7.97 -5.30
N GLN A 293 -5.16 -9.11 -5.77
CA GLN A 293 -6.05 -10.03 -5.05
C GLN A 293 -5.26 -11.15 -4.37
N LEU A 294 -5.67 -11.55 -3.17
CA LEU A 294 -5.13 -12.74 -2.49
C LEU A 294 -5.43 -14.00 -3.31
N TYR A 295 -4.39 -14.79 -3.54
CA TYR A 295 -4.45 -16.00 -4.34
C TYR A 295 -3.50 -17.07 -3.80
N GLY A 296 -3.96 -18.31 -3.65
CA GLY A 296 -3.11 -19.40 -3.13
C GLY A 296 -2.87 -19.32 -1.62
N LEU A 297 -1.74 -19.83 -1.17
CA LEU A 297 -1.45 -20.05 0.24
C LEU A 297 -1.09 -18.74 0.96
N VAL A 298 -1.79 -18.48 2.07
CA VAL A 298 -1.46 -17.52 3.12
C VAL A 298 -1.00 -18.29 4.36
N THR A 299 0.14 -17.91 4.92
CA THR A 299 0.64 -18.48 6.18
C THR A 299 0.85 -17.38 7.19
N ILE A 300 0.34 -17.55 8.41
CA ILE A 300 0.62 -16.73 9.58
C ILE A 300 1.48 -17.55 10.52
N TYR A 301 2.47 -16.94 11.17
CA TYR A 301 3.43 -17.62 12.04
C TYR A 301 3.30 -17.16 13.50
N TYR A 302 3.72 -18.01 14.44
CA TYR A 302 3.89 -17.64 15.85
C TYR A 302 5.16 -16.79 16.05
N ASP A 303 6.32 -17.31 15.56
CA ASP A 303 7.65 -16.76 15.82
C ASP A 303 8.63 -16.99 14.65
N GLY A 304 8.14 -16.90 13.45
CA GLY A 304 8.91 -16.92 12.19
C GLY A 304 9.19 -18.28 11.57
N ARG A 305 9.14 -19.36 12.34
CA ARG A 305 9.34 -20.73 11.83
C ARG A 305 8.04 -21.54 11.89
N GLN A 306 7.40 -21.56 13.06
CA GLN A 306 6.21 -22.35 13.32
C GLN A 306 4.95 -21.68 12.76
N PRO A 307 4.25 -22.29 11.79
CA PRO A 307 2.96 -21.81 11.33
C PRO A 307 1.93 -21.82 12.47
N ARG A 308 1.19 -20.72 12.62
CA ARG A 308 -0.02 -20.64 13.44
C ARG A 308 -1.26 -20.96 12.62
N LYS A 309 -1.27 -20.53 11.36
CA LYS A 309 -2.41 -20.75 10.46
C LYS A 309 -1.95 -20.80 9.01
N LYS A 310 -2.46 -21.77 8.26
CA LYS A 310 -2.34 -21.87 6.80
C LYS A 310 -3.73 -21.76 6.19
N MET A 311 -3.90 -20.94 5.17
CA MET A 311 -5.20 -20.67 4.54
C MET A 311 -5.02 -20.55 3.03
N THR A 312 -5.89 -21.15 2.27
CA THR A 312 -5.87 -20.99 0.80
C THR A 312 -6.93 -20.00 0.37
N TYR A 313 -6.55 -19.10 -0.54
CA TYR A 313 -7.41 -18.06 -1.07
C TYR A 313 -7.56 -18.16 -2.58
N LEU A 314 -8.74 -17.81 -3.08
CA LEU A 314 -9.05 -17.63 -4.48
C LEU A 314 -9.79 -16.28 -4.63
N LYS A 315 -9.16 -15.29 -5.30
CA LYS A 315 -9.75 -13.95 -5.51
C LYS A 315 -10.27 -13.30 -4.21
N ASN A 316 -9.41 -13.20 -3.19
CA ASN A 316 -9.70 -12.65 -1.85
C ASN A 316 -10.67 -13.45 -0.98
N LYS A 317 -11.22 -14.58 -1.44
CA LYS A 317 -12.11 -15.44 -0.67
C LYS A 317 -11.37 -16.70 -0.23
N LEU A 318 -11.63 -17.17 0.99
CA LEU A 318 -11.15 -18.48 1.44
C LEU A 318 -11.68 -19.56 0.51
N HIS A 319 -10.80 -20.43 0.03
CA HIS A 319 -11.14 -21.52 -0.89
C HIS A 319 -10.15 -22.66 -0.75
N GLY A 320 -10.62 -23.84 -0.40
CA GLY A 320 -9.79 -24.97 -0.03
C GLY A 320 -9.54 -25.04 1.48
N LYS A 321 -8.50 -25.72 1.90
CA LYS A 321 -8.22 -26.00 3.32
C LYS A 321 -7.68 -24.78 4.07
N MET A 322 -8.18 -24.60 5.29
CA MET A 322 -7.59 -23.78 6.33
C MET A 322 -7.19 -24.67 7.48
N THR A 323 -5.91 -24.61 7.89
CA THR A 323 -5.38 -25.38 9.01
C THR A 323 -4.84 -24.42 10.06
N SER A 324 -5.28 -24.54 11.31
CA SER A 324 -4.68 -23.91 12.49
C SER A 324 -3.76 -24.91 13.19
N PHE A 325 -2.77 -24.40 13.91
CA PHE A 325 -1.77 -25.22 14.59
C PHE A 325 -1.55 -24.70 16.02
N TYR A 326 -1.31 -25.57 16.95
CA TYR A 326 -0.74 -25.28 18.25
C TYR A 326 0.72 -24.79 18.11
N ARG A 327 1.26 -24.25 19.21
CA ARG A 327 2.61 -23.66 19.18
C ARG A 327 3.72 -24.71 18.98
N ASP A 328 3.52 -25.95 19.34
CA ASP A 328 4.43 -27.08 19.11
C ASP A 328 4.42 -27.59 17.66
N GLY A 329 3.37 -27.26 16.90
CA GLY A 329 3.20 -27.64 15.50
C GLY A 329 2.14 -28.70 15.26
N THR A 330 1.54 -29.25 16.29
CA THR A 330 0.38 -30.14 16.15
C THR A 330 -0.80 -29.38 15.54
N ALA A 331 -1.62 -30.04 14.74
CA ALA A 331 -2.82 -29.44 14.18
C ALA A 331 -3.83 -29.18 15.30
N GLU A 332 -4.46 -27.99 15.28
CA GLU A 332 -5.57 -27.59 16.14
C GLU A 332 -6.91 -27.75 15.41
N SER A 333 -6.93 -27.36 14.14
CA SER A 333 -8.12 -27.51 13.30
C SER A 333 -7.79 -27.55 11.82
N GLU A 334 -8.60 -28.28 11.06
CA GLU A 334 -8.63 -28.22 9.60
C GLU A 334 -10.07 -28.02 9.15
N ILE A 335 -10.34 -27.01 8.33
CA ILE A 335 -11.67 -26.66 7.84
C ILE A 335 -11.58 -26.38 6.34
N THR A 336 -12.49 -26.98 5.56
CA THR A 336 -12.58 -26.75 4.12
C THR A 336 -13.54 -25.60 3.81
N PHE A 337 -13.11 -24.71 2.90
CA PHE A 337 -13.86 -23.54 2.46
C PHE A 337 -14.13 -23.57 0.96
N SER A 338 -15.25 -23.05 0.56
CA SER A 338 -15.59 -22.76 -0.83
C SER A 338 -16.19 -21.37 -0.93
N ASN A 339 -15.54 -20.48 -1.74
CA ASN A 339 -15.97 -19.09 -1.96
C ASN A 339 -16.20 -18.27 -0.67
N GLY A 340 -15.43 -18.55 0.37
CA GLY A 340 -15.47 -17.85 1.66
C GLY A 340 -16.37 -18.48 2.72
N LEU A 341 -17.18 -19.48 2.36
CA LEU A 341 -18.06 -20.21 3.28
C LEU A 341 -17.45 -21.56 3.63
N ARG A 342 -17.61 -22.02 4.87
CA ARG A 342 -17.26 -23.40 5.25
C ARG A 342 -18.09 -24.36 4.42
N SER A 343 -17.45 -25.24 3.68
CA SER A 343 -18.10 -26.20 2.79
C SER A 343 -17.15 -27.35 2.48
N GLY A 344 -17.48 -28.52 2.98
CA GLY A 344 -16.61 -29.71 2.99
C GLY A 344 -16.24 -30.15 4.40
N SER A 345 -15.28 -31.05 4.53
CA SER A 345 -14.85 -31.65 5.80
C SER A 345 -14.20 -30.63 6.76
N TYR A 346 -14.37 -30.89 8.03
CA TYR A 346 -13.61 -30.26 9.10
C TYR A 346 -13.15 -31.28 10.14
N LYS A 347 -12.05 -30.96 10.87
CA LYS A 347 -11.54 -31.71 12.02
C LYS A 347 -11.00 -30.75 13.06
N TYR A 348 -11.20 -31.07 14.32
CA TYR A 348 -10.58 -30.43 15.48
C TYR A 348 -9.77 -31.48 16.25
N TRP A 349 -8.63 -31.05 16.77
CA TRP A 349 -7.73 -31.87 17.57
C TRP A 349 -7.40 -31.15 18.88
N ASP A 350 -7.16 -31.92 19.93
CA ASP A 350 -6.58 -31.42 21.16
C ASP A 350 -5.08 -31.11 21.01
N SER A 351 -4.46 -30.62 22.09
CA SER A 351 -3.01 -30.30 22.10
C SER A 351 -2.11 -31.55 22.06
N GLU A 352 -2.63 -32.72 22.31
CA GLU A 352 -1.92 -34.01 22.23
C GLU A 352 -2.02 -34.60 20.82
N GLY A 353 -2.87 -34.05 19.95
CA GLY A 353 -3.08 -34.51 18.58
C GLY A 353 -4.21 -35.53 18.41
N ASN A 354 -4.99 -35.77 19.46
CA ASN A 354 -6.16 -36.61 19.37
C ASN A 354 -7.32 -35.85 18.70
N ILE A 355 -8.13 -36.56 17.92
CA ILE A 355 -9.31 -35.96 17.30
C ILE A 355 -10.37 -35.74 18.39
N GLU A 356 -10.85 -34.50 18.54
CA GLU A 356 -11.99 -34.14 19.40
C GLU A 356 -13.31 -34.20 18.65
N GLU A 357 -13.31 -33.67 17.41
CA GLU A 357 -14.54 -33.58 16.59
C GLU A 357 -14.20 -33.57 15.11
N GLU A 358 -14.98 -34.31 14.30
CA GLU A 358 -14.98 -34.19 12.85
C GLU A 358 -16.38 -34.22 12.26
N GLY A 359 -16.51 -33.68 11.05
CA GLY A 359 -17.78 -33.65 10.31
C GLY A 359 -17.63 -32.89 9.00
N ALA A 360 -18.74 -32.37 8.54
CA ALA A 360 -18.76 -31.54 7.34
C ALA A 360 -19.68 -30.33 7.49
N TYR A 361 -19.36 -29.29 6.71
CA TYR A 361 -20.20 -28.12 6.51
C TYR A 361 -20.71 -28.05 5.07
N LEU A 362 -21.88 -27.50 4.91
CA LEU A 362 -22.46 -27.08 3.64
C LEU A 362 -22.91 -25.63 3.79
N LYS A 363 -22.18 -24.67 3.16
CA LYS A 363 -22.47 -23.23 3.22
C LYS A 363 -22.64 -22.73 4.68
N ASP A 364 -21.63 -22.98 5.51
CA ASP A 364 -21.52 -22.62 6.93
C ASP A 364 -22.42 -23.40 7.90
N ASN A 365 -23.28 -24.27 7.40
CA ASN A 365 -24.16 -25.11 8.23
C ASN A 365 -23.56 -26.53 8.35
N LEU A 366 -23.67 -27.16 9.53
CA LEU A 366 -23.33 -28.56 9.70
C LEU A 366 -24.19 -29.42 8.75
N HIS A 367 -23.56 -30.39 8.10
CA HIS A 367 -24.22 -31.27 7.14
C HIS A 367 -23.54 -32.63 7.13
N GLY A 368 -24.33 -33.72 7.16
CA GLY A 368 -23.82 -35.08 7.30
C GLY A 368 -23.59 -35.44 8.76
N ILE A 369 -22.78 -36.48 8.98
CA ILE A 369 -22.52 -37.01 10.32
C ILE A 369 -21.39 -36.22 10.98
N VAL A 370 -21.58 -35.84 12.24
CA VAL A 370 -20.58 -35.29 13.14
C VAL A 370 -20.20 -36.34 14.16
N PHE A 371 -18.92 -36.56 14.30
CA PHE A 371 -18.33 -37.50 15.28
C PHE A 371 -17.60 -36.66 16.36
N ARG A 372 -17.78 -37.05 17.62
CA ARG A 372 -16.99 -36.56 18.75
C ARG A 372 -16.38 -37.72 19.50
N TRP A 373 -15.21 -37.53 20.07
CA TRP A 373 -14.46 -38.53 20.77
C TRP A 373 -14.17 -38.17 22.21
N TYR A 374 -14.03 -39.17 23.09
CA TYR A 374 -13.33 -39.07 24.37
C TYR A 374 -11.81 -39.25 24.18
N THR A 375 -11.46 -40.24 23.33
CA THR A 375 -10.11 -40.59 22.92
C THR A 375 -10.13 -40.96 21.43
N THR A 376 -8.98 -41.18 20.82
CA THR A 376 -8.87 -41.56 19.40
C THR A 376 -9.63 -42.84 19.01
N GLU A 377 -9.93 -43.72 19.98
CA GLU A 377 -10.60 -44.98 19.72
C GLU A 377 -12.04 -45.03 20.23
N GLN A 378 -12.43 -44.05 21.06
CA GLN A 378 -13.73 -44.06 21.73
C GLN A 378 -14.59 -42.84 21.42
N PHE A 379 -15.70 -43.05 20.73
CA PHE A 379 -16.68 -42.00 20.48
C PHE A 379 -17.35 -41.52 21.79
N SER A 380 -17.51 -40.22 21.92
CA SER A 380 -18.37 -39.59 22.94
C SER A 380 -19.78 -39.37 22.37
N SER A 381 -19.88 -39.00 21.09
CA SER A 381 -21.17 -38.87 20.42
C SER A 381 -21.06 -38.92 18.90
N THR A 382 -22.16 -39.32 18.27
CA THR A 382 -22.40 -39.18 16.83
C THR A 382 -23.73 -38.46 16.61
N ALA A 383 -23.80 -37.59 15.62
CA ALA A 383 -25.04 -36.89 15.30
C ALA A 383 -25.13 -36.57 13.80
N MET A 384 -26.28 -36.75 13.22
CA MET A 384 -26.53 -36.42 11.82
C MET A 384 -27.18 -35.03 11.70
N PHE A 385 -26.68 -34.24 10.76
CA PHE A 385 -27.17 -32.89 10.50
C PHE A 385 -27.58 -32.69 9.04
N SER A 386 -28.58 -31.88 8.84
CA SER A 386 -28.96 -31.33 7.54
C SER A 386 -29.19 -29.84 7.69
N SER A 387 -28.44 -29.03 6.92
CA SER A 387 -28.53 -27.57 6.94
C SER A 387 -28.45 -26.96 8.36
N GLY A 388 -27.60 -27.50 9.21
CA GLY A 388 -27.36 -27.02 10.58
C GLY A 388 -28.34 -27.55 11.64
N LYS A 389 -29.34 -28.33 11.25
CA LYS A 389 -30.32 -28.92 12.15
C LYS A 389 -30.08 -30.41 12.31
N LEU A 390 -30.30 -30.93 13.51
CA LEU A 390 -30.28 -32.38 13.74
C LEU A 390 -31.30 -33.06 12.83
N GLN A 391 -30.86 -34.09 12.13
CA GLN A 391 -31.67 -34.85 11.19
C GLN A 391 -31.32 -36.34 11.32
N GLY A 392 -32.31 -37.17 11.75
CA GLY A 392 -32.04 -38.58 11.96
C GLY A 392 -31.48 -38.89 13.34
N LEU A 393 -30.59 -39.84 13.43
CA LEU A 393 -30.08 -40.39 14.69
C LEU A 393 -28.91 -39.58 15.27
N MET A 394 -29.02 -39.33 16.56
CA MET A 394 -27.91 -38.86 17.42
C MET A 394 -27.65 -39.93 18.49
N ARG A 395 -26.38 -40.24 18.77
CA ARG A 395 -25.95 -41.16 19.84
C ARG A 395 -25.00 -40.46 20.79
N VAL A 396 -25.12 -40.78 22.07
CA VAL A 396 -24.16 -40.43 23.12
C VAL A 396 -23.69 -41.73 23.80
N PHE A 397 -22.38 -41.84 23.95
CA PHE A 397 -21.74 -43.00 24.54
C PHE A 397 -21.14 -42.69 25.91
N SER A 398 -20.95 -43.68 26.75
CA SER A 398 -20.11 -43.58 27.95
C SER A 398 -18.63 -43.72 27.57
N PRO A 399 -17.69 -43.34 28.47
CA PRO A 399 -16.27 -43.64 28.27
C PRO A 399 -15.94 -45.16 28.08
N SER A 400 -16.80 -46.06 28.57
CA SER A 400 -16.69 -47.50 28.38
C SER A 400 -17.20 -47.99 27.01
N GLY A 401 -17.77 -47.08 26.17
CA GLY A 401 -18.33 -47.39 24.85
C GLY A 401 -19.81 -47.79 24.85
N SER A 402 -20.43 -47.89 26.01
CA SER A 402 -21.85 -48.22 26.07
C SER A 402 -22.72 -47.06 25.59
N THR A 403 -23.76 -47.33 24.79
CA THR A 403 -24.75 -46.32 24.40
C THR A 403 -25.53 -45.87 25.62
N MET A 404 -25.47 -44.55 25.92
CA MET A 404 -26.19 -43.93 27.02
C MET A 404 -27.47 -43.24 26.58
N LYS A 405 -27.47 -42.74 25.33
CA LYS A 405 -28.62 -42.00 24.78
C LYS A 405 -28.65 -42.15 23.26
N GLU A 406 -29.86 -42.37 22.74
CA GLU A 406 -30.18 -42.21 21.32
C GLU A 406 -31.31 -41.17 21.18
N GLY A 407 -31.21 -40.31 20.22
CA GLY A 407 -32.26 -39.33 19.89
C GLY A 407 -32.55 -39.32 18.40
N TYR A 408 -33.81 -39.41 18.06
CA TYR A 408 -34.32 -39.31 16.69
C TYR A 408 -34.85 -37.94 16.46
N TYR A 409 -34.35 -37.26 15.45
CA TYR A 409 -34.69 -35.87 15.15
C TYR A 409 -35.14 -35.71 13.71
N PHE A 410 -36.09 -34.79 13.51
CA PHE A 410 -36.49 -34.32 12.20
C PHE A 410 -36.53 -32.80 12.20
N ASP A 411 -35.81 -32.17 11.29
CA ASP A 411 -35.66 -30.71 11.19
C ASP A 411 -35.28 -30.01 12.53
N GLY A 412 -34.44 -30.65 13.32
CA GLY A 412 -34.02 -30.20 14.63
C GLY A 412 -34.96 -30.49 15.79
N VAL A 413 -36.16 -31.02 15.51
CA VAL A 413 -37.18 -31.35 16.50
C VAL A 413 -37.06 -32.81 16.90
N PRO A 414 -37.02 -33.14 18.21
CA PRO A 414 -37.01 -34.53 18.64
C PRO A 414 -38.30 -35.27 18.29
N VAL A 415 -38.16 -36.51 17.87
CA VAL A 415 -39.27 -37.45 17.63
C VAL A 415 -39.35 -38.44 18.77
N ALA A 416 -38.21 -39.01 19.14
CA ALA A 416 -38.05 -39.91 20.26
C ALA A 416 -36.64 -39.82 20.87
N ILE A 417 -36.57 -40.02 22.17
CA ILE A 417 -35.27 -40.10 22.89
C ILE A 417 -35.29 -41.34 23.74
N PHE A 418 -34.24 -42.17 23.60
CA PHE A 418 -33.99 -43.38 24.36
C PHE A 418 -32.79 -43.10 25.24
N GLU A 419 -32.93 -43.28 26.55
CA GLU A 419 -31.82 -43.25 27.51
C GLU A 419 -31.62 -44.63 28.08
N TYR A 420 -30.35 -44.98 28.30
CA TYR A 420 -29.96 -46.29 28.74
C TYR A 420 -29.13 -46.20 30.04
N TYR A 421 -29.19 -47.26 30.82
CA TYR A 421 -28.20 -47.52 31.86
C TYR A 421 -26.93 -48.09 31.22
N GLU A 422 -25.81 -48.03 31.93
CA GLU A 422 -24.52 -48.52 31.44
C GLU A 422 -24.53 -50.01 31.08
N ASN A 423 -25.43 -50.80 31.68
CA ASN A 423 -25.66 -52.19 31.36
C ASN A 423 -26.51 -52.42 30.09
N GLY A 424 -26.81 -51.38 29.32
CA GLY A 424 -27.57 -51.43 28.07
C GLY A 424 -29.09 -51.52 28.20
N ARG A 425 -29.60 -51.56 29.44
CA ARG A 425 -31.07 -51.59 29.64
C ARG A 425 -31.68 -50.19 29.49
N PHE A 426 -32.92 -50.13 29.02
CA PHE A 426 -33.65 -48.88 28.96
C PHE A 426 -33.75 -48.26 30.37
N LYS A 427 -33.44 -46.95 30.44
CA LYS A 427 -33.64 -46.08 31.59
C LYS A 427 -34.92 -45.26 31.39
N ARG A 428 -35.07 -44.69 30.22
CA ARG A 428 -36.19 -43.82 29.89
C ARG A 428 -36.41 -43.81 28.37
N ILE A 429 -37.67 -43.74 27.96
CA ILE A 429 -38.07 -43.43 26.59
C ILE A 429 -39.04 -42.28 26.62
N LEU A 430 -38.73 -41.25 25.83
CA LEU A 430 -39.52 -40.07 25.62
C LEU A 430 -39.98 -40.02 24.17
N THR A 431 -41.27 -39.77 23.94
CA THR A 431 -41.79 -39.54 22.60
C THR A 431 -42.37 -38.11 22.52
N TYR A 432 -42.24 -37.52 21.37
CA TYR A 432 -42.47 -36.09 21.21
C TYR A 432 -43.49 -35.82 20.09
N ARG A 433 -44.25 -34.72 20.25
CA ARG A 433 -44.97 -34.00 19.21
C ARG A 433 -44.42 -32.56 19.19
N GLY A 434 -43.65 -32.21 18.19
CA GLY A 434 -42.88 -30.98 18.26
C GLY A 434 -41.94 -31.00 19.50
N ASN A 435 -42.05 -30.02 20.37
CA ASN A 435 -41.24 -29.95 21.60
C ASN A 435 -42.00 -30.48 22.85
N GLU A 436 -43.22 -30.99 22.71
CA GLU A 436 -44.00 -31.52 23.82
C GLU A 436 -43.79 -33.02 23.97
N ILE A 437 -43.57 -33.47 25.21
CA ILE A 437 -43.51 -34.89 25.53
C ILE A 437 -44.94 -35.43 25.53
N ILE A 438 -45.23 -36.37 24.64
CA ILE A 438 -46.56 -37.01 24.54
C ILE A 438 -46.63 -38.31 25.32
N GLN A 439 -45.47 -38.95 25.55
CA GLN A 439 -45.34 -40.14 26.41
C GLN A 439 -43.95 -40.24 27.02
N GLU A 440 -43.88 -40.73 28.23
CA GLU A 440 -42.67 -41.10 28.95
C GLU A 440 -42.84 -42.50 29.51
N LYS A 441 -41.82 -43.37 29.31
CA LYS A 441 -41.67 -44.65 30.00
C LYS A 441 -40.35 -44.66 30.75
N VAL A 442 -40.35 -45.16 31.99
CA VAL A 442 -39.21 -45.16 32.87
C VAL A 442 -39.01 -46.53 33.54
N TRP A 443 -37.78 -46.98 33.60
CA TRP A 443 -37.41 -48.27 34.24
C TRP A 443 -36.30 -48.04 35.28
N THR A 444 -36.25 -48.96 36.27
CA THR A 444 -35.12 -49.08 37.15
C THR A 444 -33.93 -49.75 36.46
N ALA A 445 -32.72 -49.66 37.01
CA ALA A 445 -31.53 -50.35 36.49
C ALA A 445 -31.66 -51.88 36.46
N THR A 446 -32.61 -52.44 37.26
CA THR A 446 -32.94 -53.85 37.26
C THR A 446 -33.95 -54.22 36.16
N GLY A 447 -34.53 -53.25 35.49
CA GLY A 447 -35.51 -53.42 34.40
C GLY A 447 -36.97 -53.40 34.84
N LYS A 448 -37.27 -53.00 36.09
CA LYS A 448 -38.64 -52.87 36.56
C LYS A 448 -39.24 -51.59 35.97
N ASP A 449 -40.42 -51.71 35.31
CA ASP A 449 -41.19 -50.54 34.83
C ASP A 449 -41.76 -49.77 36.03
N ILE A 450 -41.47 -48.49 36.08
CA ILE A 450 -41.96 -47.56 37.10
C ILE A 450 -42.66 -46.35 36.47
N THR A 451 -43.16 -46.55 35.26
CA THR A 451 -43.84 -45.51 34.47
C THR A 451 -45.12 -45.04 35.16
N THR A 452 -45.26 -43.73 35.32
CA THR A 452 -46.51 -43.14 35.76
C THR A 452 -47.41 -42.96 34.51
N THR A 453 -48.49 -43.75 34.42
CA THR A 453 -49.41 -43.70 33.26
C THR A 453 -50.21 -42.39 33.32
N ALA A 454 -50.07 -41.58 32.28
CA ALA A 454 -50.86 -40.34 32.15
C ALA A 454 -52.35 -40.66 31.96
N LEU A 455 -53.24 -39.76 32.44
CA LEU A 455 -54.71 -39.86 32.32
C LEU A 455 -55.10 -39.99 30.83
N GLY A 456 -55.95 -41.00 30.55
CA GLY A 456 -56.52 -41.25 29.23
C GLY A 456 -55.68 -42.13 28.30
N ILE A 457 -54.55 -42.68 28.77
CA ILE A 457 -53.75 -43.66 28.06
C ILE A 457 -54.11 -45.05 28.53
N ARG A 458 -54.43 -45.99 27.59
CA ARG A 458 -54.71 -47.40 27.85
C ARG A 458 -53.63 -48.25 27.22
N THR A 459 -53.14 -49.26 27.94
CA THR A 459 -52.21 -50.25 27.42
C THR A 459 -52.98 -51.50 27.03
N LYS A 460 -52.70 -52.03 25.86
CA LYS A 460 -53.14 -53.37 25.42
C LYS A 460 -51.93 -54.25 25.28
N SER A 461 -51.95 -55.43 25.88
CA SER A 461 -50.86 -56.41 25.84
C SER A 461 -51.39 -57.79 25.49
N ASN A 462 -50.56 -58.57 24.81
CA ASN A 462 -50.78 -59.98 24.49
C ASN A 462 -49.54 -60.80 24.89
N VAL A 463 -49.74 -62.12 25.07
CA VAL A 463 -48.67 -63.05 25.38
C VAL A 463 -48.66 -64.22 24.36
N HIS A 464 -47.52 -64.82 24.20
CA HIS A 464 -47.32 -66.07 23.46
C HIS A 464 -47.92 -67.27 24.25
N SER A 465 -48.00 -68.41 23.62
CA SER A 465 -48.48 -69.63 24.26
C SER A 465 -47.64 -70.08 25.46
N ASN A 466 -46.37 -69.73 25.51
CA ASN A 466 -45.44 -69.98 26.61
C ASN A 466 -45.52 -68.94 27.77
N GLY A 467 -46.47 -67.97 27.70
CA GLY A 467 -46.66 -66.93 28.70
C GLY A 467 -45.75 -65.70 28.56
N ASN A 468 -44.82 -65.68 27.65
CA ASN A 468 -43.96 -64.52 27.40
C ASN A 468 -44.75 -63.42 26.71
N PRO A 469 -44.45 -62.11 26.93
CA PRO A 469 -45.00 -61.01 26.18
C PRO A 469 -44.79 -61.18 24.67
N SER A 470 -45.85 -60.98 23.88
CA SER A 470 -45.76 -60.97 22.41
C SER A 470 -45.99 -59.61 21.83
N TYR A 471 -46.79 -58.78 22.52
CA TYR A 471 -47.21 -57.47 22.05
C TYR A 471 -47.60 -56.58 23.21
N GLU A 472 -47.18 -55.32 23.15
CA GLU A 472 -47.70 -54.24 24.01
C GLU A 472 -47.82 -52.94 23.20
N CYS A 473 -48.97 -52.26 23.33
CA CYS A 473 -49.19 -50.98 22.66
C CYS A 473 -50.00 -50.07 23.52
N THR A 474 -49.71 -48.79 23.48
CA THR A 474 -50.49 -47.74 24.15
C THR A 474 -51.47 -47.06 23.20
N TYR A 475 -52.64 -46.71 23.75
CA TYR A 475 -53.76 -46.11 23.01
C TYR A 475 -54.24 -44.83 23.76
N LYS A 476 -54.60 -43.80 22.98
CA LYS A 476 -55.31 -42.62 23.43
C LYS A 476 -56.49 -42.39 22.49
N ASN A 477 -57.72 -42.20 23.02
CA ASN A 477 -58.90 -42.02 22.21
C ASN A 477 -59.12 -43.09 21.10
N ASN A 478 -58.83 -44.34 21.46
CA ASN A 478 -58.91 -45.54 20.58
C ASN A 478 -57.92 -45.59 19.42
N SER A 479 -57.01 -44.64 19.27
CA SER A 479 -55.90 -44.66 18.31
C SER A 479 -54.62 -45.09 18.98
N LYS A 480 -53.74 -45.80 18.27
CA LYS A 480 -52.36 -46.06 18.75
C LYS A 480 -51.66 -44.74 19.05
N HIS A 481 -51.08 -44.62 20.23
CA HIS A 481 -50.44 -43.42 20.69
C HIS A 481 -49.28 -43.72 21.63
N GLY A 482 -48.05 -43.33 21.28
CA GLY A 482 -46.83 -43.70 21.98
C GLY A 482 -46.23 -44.99 21.48
N ILE A 483 -45.72 -45.84 22.36
CA ILE A 483 -44.83 -46.95 22.03
C ILE A 483 -45.64 -48.24 21.82
N GLU A 484 -45.32 -48.98 20.77
CA GLU A 484 -45.73 -50.35 20.50
C GLU A 484 -44.49 -51.24 20.51
N TRP A 485 -44.57 -52.31 21.26
CA TRP A 485 -43.53 -53.35 21.36
C TRP A 485 -44.03 -54.64 20.72
N ASN A 486 -43.12 -55.35 19.98
CA ASN A 486 -43.37 -56.70 19.49
C ASN A 486 -42.19 -57.56 19.86
N TRP A 487 -42.41 -58.68 20.53
CA TRP A 487 -41.44 -59.66 20.95
C TRP A 487 -41.68 -61.01 20.26
N GLY A 488 -40.57 -61.74 20.04
CA GLY A 488 -40.63 -63.15 19.66
C GLY A 488 -40.91 -64.04 20.85
N GLU A 489 -41.08 -65.37 20.60
CA GLU A 489 -41.43 -66.37 21.61
C GLU A 489 -40.41 -66.47 22.76
N TYR A 490 -39.18 -66.15 22.49
CA TYR A 490 -38.06 -66.24 23.46
C TYR A 490 -37.79 -64.92 24.17
N PHE A 491 -38.78 -63.99 24.18
CA PHE A 491 -38.63 -62.64 24.79
C PHE A 491 -37.59 -61.75 24.10
N ASP A 492 -37.31 -62.03 22.82
CA ASP A 492 -36.46 -61.24 21.96
C ASP A 492 -37.25 -60.08 21.37
N LEU A 493 -36.82 -58.84 21.53
CA LEU A 493 -37.47 -57.66 20.98
C LEU A 493 -37.25 -57.64 19.46
N GLN A 494 -38.36 -57.75 18.70
CA GLN A 494 -38.35 -57.79 17.23
C GLN A 494 -38.62 -56.43 16.62
N SER A 495 -39.53 -55.63 17.19
CA SER A 495 -39.76 -54.29 16.75
C SER A 495 -40.28 -53.36 17.85
N LEU A 496 -39.92 -52.10 17.71
CA LEU A 496 -40.48 -50.99 18.47
C LEU A 496 -41.01 -49.97 17.48
N ASN A 497 -42.27 -49.64 17.59
CA ASN A 497 -42.94 -48.66 16.78
C ASN A 497 -43.42 -47.50 17.70
N ILE A 498 -43.35 -46.27 17.24
CA ILE A 498 -43.84 -45.12 17.94
C ILE A 498 -44.94 -44.48 17.10
N TYR A 499 -46.09 -44.25 17.75
CA TYR A 499 -47.27 -43.69 17.10
C TYR A 499 -47.66 -42.37 17.75
N ASP A 500 -48.19 -41.46 16.92
CA ASP A 500 -48.93 -40.29 17.37
C ASP A 500 -50.31 -40.25 16.73
N GLN A 501 -51.36 -40.38 17.56
CA GLN A 501 -52.76 -40.41 17.13
C GLN A 501 -53.05 -41.34 15.94
N GLY A 502 -52.49 -42.55 15.98
CA GLY A 502 -52.63 -43.56 14.95
C GLY A 502 -51.59 -43.53 13.82
N SER A 503 -50.89 -42.42 13.66
CA SER A 503 -49.80 -42.29 12.67
C SER A 503 -48.52 -42.87 13.19
N LEU A 504 -47.87 -43.75 12.43
CA LEU A 504 -46.54 -44.28 12.73
C LEU A 504 -45.51 -43.18 12.49
N ILE A 505 -44.67 -42.87 13.49
CA ILE A 505 -43.66 -41.81 13.44
C ILE A 505 -42.21 -42.36 13.49
N LEU A 506 -42.02 -43.51 14.14
CA LEU A 506 -40.71 -44.23 14.16
C LEU A 506 -40.96 -45.73 14.16
N LYS A 507 -40.21 -46.46 13.37
CA LYS A 507 -40.12 -47.93 13.43
C LYS A 507 -38.68 -48.34 13.61
N ARG A 508 -38.40 -49.16 14.63
CA ARG A 508 -37.14 -49.86 14.85
C ARG A 508 -37.33 -51.33 14.81
N THR A 509 -36.45 -52.04 14.11
CA THR A 509 -36.43 -53.50 14.06
C THR A 509 -35.08 -54.05 14.52
N TRP A 510 -35.05 -55.29 15.00
CA TRP A 510 -33.83 -55.99 15.41
C TRP A 510 -33.68 -57.29 14.61
N VAL A 511 -32.43 -57.68 14.27
CA VAL A 511 -32.11 -58.98 13.63
C VAL A 511 -31.73 -60.03 14.66
N ALA A 512 -31.30 -59.59 15.85
CA ALA A 512 -30.97 -60.42 17.00
C ALA A 512 -31.16 -59.63 18.28
N PRO A 513 -31.23 -60.27 19.47
CA PRO A 513 -31.35 -59.55 20.73
C PRO A 513 -30.28 -58.47 20.88
N GLY A 514 -30.70 -57.21 20.99
CA GLY A 514 -29.81 -56.06 21.17
C GLY A 514 -29.11 -55.55 19.90
N VAL A 515 -29.28 -56.21 18.74
CA VAL A 515 -28.70 -55.81 17.46
C VAL A 515 -29.75 -55.17 16.56
N PRO A 516 -29.85 -53.83 16.48
CA PRO A 516 -30.78 -53.14 15.60
C PRO A 516 -30.51 -53.49 14.13
N ASN A 517 -31.58 -53.70 13.35
CA ASN A 517 -31.49 -53.88 11.91
C ASN A 517 -31.73 -52.61 11.14
N GLU A 518 -32.86 -51.95 11.42
CA GLU A 518 -33.27 -50.77 10.66
C GLU A 518 -34.07 -49.82 11.55
N ASP A 519 -33.80 -48.55 11.40
CA ASP A 519 -34.63 -47.48 11.95
C ASP A 519 -35.25 -46.66 10.81
N ILE A 520 -36.56 -46.53 10.81
CA ILE A 520 -37.31 -45.76 9.80
C ILE A 520 -38.09 -44.65 10.51
N LEU A 521 -37.87 -43.43 10.10
CA LEU A 521 -38.61 -42.26 10.55
C LEU A 521 -39.70 -41.91 9.54
N PHE A 522 -40.90 -41.54 10.01
CA PHE A 522 -42.04 -41.16 9.19
C PHE A 522 -42.52 -39.74 9.51
N PRO A 523 -41.74 -38.68 9.21
CA PRO A 523 -42.15 -37.33 9.50
C PRO A 523 -43.33 -36.94 8.61
N GLY A 524 -44.44 -36.52 9.25
CA GLY A 524 -45.65 -36.15 8.52
C GLY A 524 -46.29 -37.25 7.68
N GLY A 525 -46.02 -38.55 8.02
CA GLY A 525 -46.53 -39.72 7.31
C GLY A 525 -45.74 -40.14 6.09
N SER A 526 -44.67 -39.46 5.73
CA SER A 526 -43.79 -39.84 4.63
C SER A 526 -42.62 -40.69 5.12
N LYS A 527 -42.35 -41.82 4.45
CA LYS A 527 -41.26 -42.72 4.80
C LYS A 527 -39.88 -42.05 4.52
N GLN A 528 -39.04 -41.99 5.51
CA GLN A 528 -37.63 -41.61 5.38
C GLN A 528 -36.73 -42.62 6.07
N VAL A 529 -35.91 -43.34 5.30
CA VAL A 529 -34.92 -44.26 5.83
C VAL A 529 -33.77 -43.47 6.45
N ILE A 530 -33.51 -43.68 7.72
CA ILE A 530 -32.53 -42.89 8.44
C ILE A 530 -31.23 -43.64 8.61
N ILE A 531 -31.27 -44.97 8.83
CA ILE A 531 -30.05 -45.76 9.03
C ILE A 531 -30.36 -47.20 8.68
N GLY A 532 -29.58 -47.81 7.87
CA GLY A 532 -29.49 -49.26 7.68
C GLY A 532 -28.05 -49.68 7.50
N PRO A 533 -27.71 -50.93 7.48
CA PRO A 533 -27.59 -51.76 8.67
C PRO A 533 -26.48 -51.29 9.61
N TYR A 534 -26.69 -51.48 10.91
CA TYR A 534 -25.61 -51.29 11.91
C TYR A 534 -24.58 -52.44 11.73
N SER A 535 -23.79 -52.39 10.65
CA SER A 535 -22.61 -53.26 10.61
C SER A 535 -21.67 -52.81 11.71
N SER A 536 -21.33 -53.68 12.63
CA SER A 536 -20.15 -53.57 13.45
C SER A 536 -19.02 -53.05 12.56
N ALA A 537 -18.40 -51.94 12.98
CA ALA A 537 -17.31 -51.29 12.27
C ALA A 537 -16.30 -52.33 11.76
N ASP A 538 -16.05 -52.30 10.45
CA ASP A 538 -14.75 -52.64 9.87
C ASP A 538 -13.86 -51.39 9.91
#